data_6ac032433ab5d7f35d8517dfb49ab470
#
_entry.id   6ac032433ab5d7f35d8517dfb49ab470
#
_cell.length_a   1.000
_cell.length_b   1.000
_cell.length_c   1.000
_cell.angle_alpha   90.00
_cell.angle_beta   90.00
_cell.angle_gamma   90.00
#
_symmetry.space_group_name_H-M   'P 1'
#
loop_
_entity.id
_entity.type
_entity.pdbx_description
1 polymer ?
#
loop_
_entity_poly.entity_id
_entity_poly.type
_entity_poly.pdbx_seq_one_letter_code
_entity_poly.pdbx_strand_id
1 'polypeptide(L)'
;MDSSLSSLDVAHLFVLRINAHDLDGLAALMTEDHRFIDSLGTEFSGREAMKEGWRHYFEMTPDYRIDVTESLCNGEVVVLLGWARGTYTSDGTLDPENAWQTPAAWRGRINGGEVAEWQVYADNEPIRRCMSKASAKEPR
;
A
#
# COMPACT_ATOMS: atom_id res chain seq x y z
N MET A 1 -25.48 15.62 -14.83
CA MET A 1 -24.61 15.90 -13.68
C MET A 1 -23.53 14.85 -13.63
N ASP A 2 -22.31 15.28 -13.61
CA ASP A 2 -21.19 14.36 -13.58
C ASP A 2 -21.03 13.76 -12.17
N SER A 3 -21.13 12.43 -12.08
CA SER A 3 -20.98 11.72 -10.83
C SER A 3 -19.57 11.14 -10.66
N SER A 4 -18.62 11.55 -11.52
CA SER A 4 -17.25 11.08 -11.45
C SER A 4 -16.57 11.57 -10.18
N LEU A 5 -15.80 10.68 -9.56
CA LEU A 5 -14.96 11.06 -8.43
C LEU A 5 -13.75 11.87 -8.93
N SER A 6 -13.32 12.84 -8.14
CA SER A 6 -12.08 13.56 -8.41
C SER A 6 -10.88 12.63 -8.24
N SER A 7 -9.72 13.03 -8.78
CA SER A 7 -8.48 12.27 -8.57
C SER A 7 -8.20 12.07 -7.09
N LEU A 8 -8.40 13.09 -6.28
CA LEU A 8 -8.20 13.03 -4.83
C LEU A 8 -9.15 12.02 -4.19
N ASP A 9 -10.43 12.02 -4.58
CA ASP A 9 -11.41 11.08 -4.05
C ASP A 9 -11.04 9.63 -4.38
N VAL A 10 -10.58 9.38 -5.61
CA VAL A 10 -10.16 8.03 -6.03
C VAL A 10 -8.96 7.57 -5.20
N ALA A 11 -7.98 8.44 -4.97
CA ALA A 11 -6.81 8.09 -4.16
C ALA A 11 -7.21 7.77 -2.71
N HIS A 12 -8.11 8.56 -2.12
CA HIS A 12 -8.62 8.29 -0.77
C HIS A 12 -9.43 7.00 -0.70
N LEU A 13 -10.21 6.71 -1.74
CA LEU A 13 -10.95 5.45 -1.81
C LEU A 13 -10.00 4.25 -1.89
N PHE A 14 -8.91 4.40 -2.64
CA PHE A 14 -7.87 3.36 -2.73
C PHE A 14 -7.29 3.06 -1.35
N VAL A 15 -6.97 4.11 -0.57
CA VAL A 15 -6.48 3.96 0.82
C VAL A 15 -7.51 3.26 1.70
N LEU A 16 -8.79 3.64 1.58
CA LEU A 16 -9.84 2.97 2.36
C LEU A 16 -9.89 1.46 2.07
N ARG A 17 -9.72 1.09 0.82
CA ARG A 17 -9.70 -0.33 0.43
C ARG A 17 -8.44 -1.05 0.88
N ILE A 18 -7.29 -0.36 0.88
CA ILE A 18 -6.07 -0.90 1.49
C ILE A 18 -6.31 -1.19 2.96
N ASN A 19 -6.87 -0.23 3.70
CA ASN A 19 -7.10 -0.36 5.14
C ASN A 19 -8.16 -1.43 5.47
N ALA A 20 -9.10 -1.66 4.55
CA ALA A 20 -10.09 -2.72 4.69
C ALA A 20 -9.57 -4.10 4.24
N HIS A 21 -8.36 -4.15 3.67
CA HIS A 21 -7.77 -5.34 3.05
C HIS A 21 -8.70 -5.96 2.02
N ASP A 22 -9.38 -5.09 1.26
CA ASP A 22 -10.38 -5.47 0.24
C ASP A 22 -9.69 -5.69 -1.11
N LEU A 23 -9.27 -6.91 -1.37
CA LEU A 23 -8.51 -7.25 -2.58
C LEU A 23 -9.32 -7.00 -3.85
N ASP A 24 -10.58 -7.42 -3.87
CA ASP A 24 -11.43 -7.22 -5.04
C ASP A 24 -11.70 -5.73 -5.28
N GLY A 25 -11.95 -4.98 -4.19
CA GLY A 25 -12.14 -3.54 -4.26
C GLY A 25 -10.91 -2.79 -4.73
N LEU A 26 -9.73 -3.22 -4.31
CA LEU A 26 -8.46 -2.64 -4.79
C LEU A 26 -8.30 -2.88 -6.29
N ALA A 27 -8.46 -4.13 -6.73
CA ALA A 27 -8.33 -4.48 -8.14
C ALA A 27 -9.34 -3.71 -8.99
N ALA A 28 -10.57 -3.52 -8.50
CA ALA A 28 -11.60 -2.78 -9.22
C ALA A 28 -11.24 -1.32 -9.44
N LEU A 29 -10.37 -0.74 -8.61
CA LEU A 29 -9.90 0.64 -8.77
C LEU A 29 -8.62 0.74 -9.61
N MET A 30 -7.98 -0.37 -9.97
CA MET A 30 -6.76 -0.36 -10.76
C MET A 30 -7.06 -0.37 -12.25
N THR A 31 -6.26 0.35 -13.04
CA THR A 31 -6.27 0.16 -14.49
C THR A 31 -5.74 -1.24 -14.79
N GLU A 32 -6.06 -1.77 -15.97
CA GLU A 32 -5.58 -3.09 -16.38
C GLU A 32 -4.04 -3.16 -16.37
N ASP A 33 -3.39 -2.08 -16.80
CA ASP A 33 -1.93 -1.96 -16.86
C ASP A 33 -1.34 -1.25 -15.62
N HIS A 34 -2.05 -1.26 -14.51
CA HIS A 34 -1.65 -0.63 -13.26
C HIS A 34 -0.19 -0.91 -12.91
N ARG A 35 0.53 0.12 -12.48
CA ARG A 35 1.92 0.02 -12.04
C ARG A 35 2.02 0.33 -10.56
N PHE A 36 2.69 -0.54 -9.83
CA PHE A 36 3.07 -0.31 -8.45
C PHE A 36 4.58 -0.12 -8.40
N ILE A 37 5.03 0.92 -7.70
CA ILE A 37 6.45 1.21 -7.54
C ILE A 37 6.72 1.24 -6.04
N ASP A 38 7.60 0.33 -5.58
CA ASP A 38 7.92 0.25 -4.16
C ASP A 38 8.92 1.32 -3.74
N SER A 39 9.27 1.37 -2.47
CA SER A 39 10.16 2.41 -1.93
C SER A 39 11.61 2.27 -2.37
N LEU A 40 11.96 1.18 -3.05
CA LEU A 40 13.29 1.00 -3.66
C LEU A 40 13.27 1.37 -5.14
N GLY A 41 12.11 1.76 -5.68
CA GLY A 41 11.95 2.09 -7.08
C GLY A 41 11.69 0.87 -7.97
N THR A 42 11.46 -0.30 -7.39
CA THR A 42 11.15 -1.50 -8.16
C THR A 42 9.71 -1.44 -8.66
N GLU A 43 9.51 -1.71 -9.95
CA GLU A 43 8.20 -1.63 -10.59
C GLU A 43 7.58 -3.01 -10.77
N PHE A 44 6.27 -3.08 -10.52
CA PHE A 44 5.43 -4.25 -10.75
C PHE A 44 4.24 -3.80 -11.58
N SER A 45 3.88 -4.52 -12.62
CA SER A 45 2.83 -4.12 -13.55
C SER A 45 1.72 -5.16 -13.64
N GLY A 46 0.50 -4.68 -13.87
CA GLY A 46 -0.67 -5.51 -14.10
C GLY A 46 -1.59 -5.58 -12.90
N ARG A 47 -2.89 -5.42 -13.17
CA ARG A 47 -3.94 -5.46 -12.15
C ARG A 47 -3.93 -6.77 -11.35
N GLU A 48 -3.91 -7.90 -12.08
CA GLU A 48 -3.96 -9.21 -11.42
C GLU A 48 -2.71 -9.52 -10.62
N ALA A 49 -1.53 -9.13 -11.16
CA ALA A 49 -0.27 -9.30 -10.45
C ALA A 49 -0.27 -8.48 -9.16
N MET A 50 -0.81 -7.26 -9.19
CA MET A 50 -0.85 -6.41 -8.00
C MET A 50 -1.91 -6.83 -7.00
N LYS A 51 -3.03 -7.38 -7.46
CA LYS A 51 -4.00 -7.98 -6.54
C LYS A 51 -3.34 -9.09 -5.72
N GLU A 52 -2.59 -9.95 -6.40
CA GLU A 52 -1.85 -11.04 -5.75
C GLU A 52 -0.74 -10.50 -4.83
N GLY A 53 -0.05 -9.43 -5.26
CA GLY A 53 0.95 -8.77 -4.43
C GLY A 53 0.37 -8.21 -3.13
N TRP A 54 -0.79 -7.55 -3.20
CA TRP A 54 -1.47 -7.04 -2.01
C TRP A 54 -1.95 -8.18 -1.11
N ARG A 55 -2.46 -9.27 -1.68
CA ARG A 55 -2.86 -10.45 -0.90
C ARG A 55 -1.68 -10.96 -0.08
N HIS A 56 -0.53 -11.11 -0.72
CA HIS A 56 0.68 -11.58 -0.06
C HIS A 56 1.13 -10.62 1.05
N TYR A 57 1.08 -9.32 0.77
CA TYR A 57 1.47 -8.29 1.73
C TYR A 57 0.57 -8.30 2.97
N PHE A 58 -0.73 -8.47 2.78
CA PHE A 58 -1.70 -8.54 3.88
C PHE A 58 -1.54 -9.81 4.71
N GLU A 59 -1.06 -10.90 4.11
CA GLU A 59 -0.72 -12.11 4.88
C GLU A 59 0.50 -11.87 5.77
N MET A 60 1.46 -11.11 5.28
CA MET A 60 2.71 -10.79 5.99
C MET A 60 2.50 -9.70 7.05
N THR A 61 1.53 -8.81 6.83
CA THR A 61 1.18 -7.72 7.74
C THR A 61 -0.35 -7.62 7.85
N PRO A 62 -0.99 -8.54 8.63
CA PRO A 62 -2.46 -8.62 8.68
C PRO A 62 -3.16 -7.38 9.24
N ASP A 63 -2.43 -6.54 9.96
CA ASP A 63 -2.94 -5.30 10.55
C ASP A 63 -2.43 -4.05 9.83
N TYR A 64 -1.93 -4.21 8.58
CA TYR A 64 -1.40 -3.08 7.82
C TYR A 64 -2.43 -1.96 7.70
N ARG A 65 -1.97 -0.73 7.97
CA ARG A 65 -2.83 0.44 7.91
C ARG A 65 -2.04 1.66 7.47
N ILE A 66 -2.67 2.46 6.64
CA ILE A 66 -2.20 3.78 6.22
C ILE A 66 -3.04 4.83 6.94
N ASP A 67 -2.38 5.78 7.60
CA ASP A 67 -3.03 6.94 8.19
C ASP A 67 -2.57 8.18 7.43
N VAL A 68 -3.49 8.81 6.69
CA VAL A 68 -3.20 9.99 5.87
C VAL A 68 -3.41 11.24 6.71
N THR A 69 -2.40 12.11 6.77
CA THR A 69 -2.47 13.38 7.52
C THR A 69 -2.60 14.58 6.60
N GLU A 70 -2.08 14.51 5.38
CA GLU A 70 -2.14 15.59 4.39
C GLU A 70 -2.33 14.99 3.01
N SER A 71 -2.98 15.75 2.12
CA SER A 71 -3.12 15.36 0.73
C SER A 71 -2.97 16.57 -0.18
N LEU A 72 -2.35 16.32 -1.34
CA LEU A 72 -2.10 17.32 -2.36
C LEU A 72 -2.53 16.73 -3.69
N CYS A 73 -3.09 17.56 -4.55
CA CYS A 73 -3.55 17.10 -5.86
C CYS A 73 -3.19 18.12 -6.94
N ASN A 74 -2.61 17.64 -8.03
CA ASN A 74 -2.33 18.43 -9.20
C ASN A 74 -2.76 17.63 -10.43
N GLY A 75 -3.99 17.88 -10.90
CA GLY A 75 -4.56 17.16 -12.03
C GLY A 75 -4.72 15.68 -11.72
N GLU A 76 -4.03 14.84 -12.47
CA GLU A 76 -4.08 13.38 -12.31
C GLU A 76 -3.18 12.85 -11.20
N VAL A 77 -2.28 13.68 -10.68
CA VAL A 77 -1.31 13.26 -9.68
C VAL A 77 -1.78 13.66 -8.29
N VAL A 78 -1.87 12.68 -7.41
CA VAL A 78 -2.24 12.87 -6.00
C VAL A 78 -1.07 12.43 -5.14
N VAL A 79 -0.73 13.24 -4.13
CA VAL A 79 0.27 12.87 -3.14
C VAL A 79 -0.39 12.86 -1.77
N LEU A 80 -0.26 11.74 -1.09
CA LEU A 80 -0.77 11.55 0.26
C LEU A 80 0.42 11.43 1.21
N LEU A 81 0.37 12.15 2.32
CA LEU A 81 1.43 12.12 3.34
C LEU A 81 0.84 11.58 4.63
N GLY A 82 1.60 10.79 5.35
CA GLY A 82 1.12 10.23 6.61
C GLY A 82 2.04 9.16 7.17
N TRP A 83 1.43 8.12 7.71
CA TRP A 83 2.13 7.02 8.38
C TRP A 83 1.66 5.69 7.85
N ALA A 84 2.60 4.75 7.70
CA ALA A 84 2.31 3.35 7.46
C ALA A 84 2.68 2.58 8.71
N ARG A 85 1.84 1.61 9.10
CA ARG A 85 2.08 0.79 10.27
C ARG A 85 1.53 -0.61 10.10
N GLY A 86 2.07 -1.53 10.86
CA GLY A 86 1.63 -2.90 10.87
C GLY A 86 2.52 -3.75 11.77
N THR A 87 2.23 -5.02 11.79
CA THR A 87 3.02 -6.01 12.51
C THR A 87 3.43 -7.11 11.56
N TYR A 88 4.72 -7.32 11.40
CA TYR A 88 5.23 -8.38 10.55
C TYR A 88 4.97 -9.74 11.19
N THR A 89 4.51 -10.70 10.39
CA THR A 89 4.33 -12.08 10.86
C THR A 89 4.67 -13.07 9.74
N SER A 90 5.22 -14.22 10.13
CA SER A 90 5.46 -15.34 9.23
C SER A 90 4.51 -16.50 9.50
N ASP A 91 3.79 -16.47 10.62
CA ASP A 91 2.92 -17.58 11.06
C ASP A 91 1.50 -17.14 11.43
N GLY A 92 1.18 -15.86 11.22
CA GLY A 92 -0.12 -15.30 11.58
C GLY A 92 -0.23 -14.73 12.99
N THR A 93 0.77 -14.94 13.83
CA THR A 93 0.80 -14.40 15.20
C THR A 93 1.30 -12.95 15.16
N LEU A 94 0.56 -12.04 15.78
CA LEU A 94 0.94 -10.63 15.87
C LEU A 94 1.71 -10.36 17.15
N ASP A 95 3.04 -10.55 17.10
CA ASP A 95 3.93 -10.28 18.21
C ASP A 95 4.22 -8.78 18.26
N PRO A 96 3.95 -8.08 19.39
CA PRO A 96 4.24 -6.65 19.50
C PRO A 96 5.69 -6.27 19.21
N GLU A 97 6.65 -7.17 19.38
CA GLU A 97 8.05 -6.93 19.05
C GLU A 97 8.26 -6.74 17.56
N ASN A 98 7.34 -7.23 16.74
CA ASN A 98 7.40 -7.10 15.29
C ASN A 98 6.51 -5.97 14.76
N ALA A 99 5.97 -5.15 15.63
CA ALA A 99 5.22 -3.96 15.24
C ALA A 99 6.19 -2.90 14.70
N TRP A 100 5.78 -2.25 13.63
CA TRP A 100 6.57 -1.21 12.99
C TRP A 100 5.68 -0.05 12.57
N GLN A 101 6.29 1.12 12.45
CA GLN A 101 5.62 2.34 12.03
C GLN A 101 6.67 3.22 11.35
N THR A 102 6.30 3.84 10.23
CA THR A 102 7.20 4.71 9.48
C THR A 102 6.42 5.85 8.81
N PRO A 103 6.98 7.07 8.76
CA PRO A 103 6.40 8.12 7.92
C PRO A 103 6.47 7.69 6.48
N ALA A 104 5.45 8.03 5.71
CA ALA A 104 5.39 7.63 4.32
C ALA A 104 4.67 8.66 3.47
N ALA A 105 4.97 8.64 2.18
CA ALA A 105 4.25 9.37 1.16
C ALA A 105 3.84 8.40 0.07
N TRP A 106 2.65 8.61 -0.49
CA TRP A 106 2.15 7.80 -1.59
C TRP A 106 1.79 8.73 -2.73
N ARG A 107 2.28 8.40 -3.92
CA ARG A 107 1.95 9.13 -5.14
C ARG A 107 1.04 8.27 -5.99
N GLY A 108 -0.16 8.75 -6.24
CA GLY A 108 -1.11 8.10 -7.13
C GLY A 108 -1.22 8.86 -8.44
N ARG A 109 -1.28 8.16 -9.55
CA ARG A 109 -1.67 8.71 -10.84
C ARG A 109 -3.04 8.14 -11.17
N ILE A 110 -4.01 9.04 -11.33
CA ILE A 110 -5.41 8.67 -11.54
C ILE A 110 -5.77 8.91 -13.00
N ASN A 111 -6.37 7.91 -13.63
CA ASN A 111 -6.73 7.98 -15.03
C ASN A 111 -8.13 7.37 -15.20
N GLY A 112 -9.07 8.20 -15.65
CA GLY A 112 -10.44 7.75 -15.90
C GLY A 112 -11.15 7.17 -14.67
N GLY A 113 -10.88 7.72 -13.48
CA GLY A 113 -11.49 7.24 -12.23
C GLY A 113 -10.83 6.01 -11.65
N GLU A 114 -9.70 5.60 -12.19
CA GLU A 114 -8.96 4.42 -11.73
C GLU A 114 -7.51 4.80 -11.41
N VAL A 115 -6.86 3.99 -10.58
CA VAL A 115 -5.46 4.21 -10.18
C VAL A 115 -4.56 3.53 -11.21
N ALA A 116 -3.87 4.34 -12.02
CA ALA A 116 -2.92 3.85 -13.03
C ALA A 116 -1.55 3.55 -12.43
N GLU A 117 -1.12 4.34 -11.44
CA GLU A 117 0.15 4.14 -10.74
C GLU A 117 -0.03 4.40 -9.25
N TRP A 118 0.67 3.61 -8.45
CA TRP A 118 0.75 3.82 -7.00
C TRP A 118 2.21 3.61 -6.59
N GLN A 119 2.81 4.67 -6.07
CA GLN A 119 4.22 4.63 -5.65
C GLN A 119 4.35 4.97 -4.17
N VAL A 120 5.18 4.21 -3.48
CA VAL A 120 5.43 4.39 -2.05
C VAL A 120 6.81 5.02 -1.86
N TYR A 121 6.87 6.04 -1.01
CA TYR A 121 8.10 6.65 -0.53
C TYR A 121 8.14 6.45 0.98
N ALA A 122 8.96 5.55 1.45
CA ALA A 122 9.01 5.21 2.88
C ALA A 122 10.36 4.60 3.23
N ASP A 123 10.73 4.74 4.50
CA ASP A 123 11.89 4.02 5.04
C ASP A 123 11.41 2.63 5.46
N ASN A 124 11.95 1.60 4.82
CA ASN A 124 11.60 0.21 5.10
C ASN A 124 12.46 -0.41 6.20
N GLU A 125 13.37 0.35 6.79
CA GLU A 125 14.26 -0.19 7.83
C GLU A 125 13.49 -0.80 9.01
N PRO A 126 12.42 -0.18 9.53
CA PRO A 126 11.68 -0.78 10.64
C PRO A 126 11.12 -2.16 10.34
N ILE A 127 10.51 -2.35 9.15
CA ILE A 127 9.97 -3.66 8.79
C ILE A 127 11.09 -4.66 8.47
N ARG A 128 12.18 -4.19 7.86
CA ARG A 128 13.33 -5.05 7.55
C ARG A 128 13.96 -5.60 8.81
N ARG A 129 14.03 -4.81 9.88
CA ARG A 129 14.52 -5.27 11.19
C ARG A 129 13.64 -6.39 11.73
N CYS A 130 12.33 -6.27 11.61
CA CYS A 130 11.40 -7.31 12.03
C CYS A 130 11.60 -8.60 11.24
N MET A 131 11.75 -8.49 9.91
CA MET A 131 12.00 -9.63 9.04
C MET A 131 13.33 -10.32 9.36
N SER A 132 14.37 -9.54 9.62
CA SER A 132 15.69 -10.07 9.99
C SER A 132 15.66 -10.84 11.30
N LYS A 133 14.95 -10.31 12.31
CA LYS A 133 14.78 -11.00 13.60
C LYS A 133 14.05 -12.33 13.42
N ALA A 134 12.99 -12.35 12.60
CA ALA A 134 12.23 -13.56 12.33
C ALA A 134 13.11 -14.61 11.66
N SER A 135 13.89 -14.23 10.64
CA SER A 135 14.82 -15.15 9.96
C SER A 135 15.88 -15.69 10.90
N ALA A 136 16.41 -14.87 11.81
CA ALA A 136 17.44 -15.29 12.77
C ALA A 136 16.90 -16.31 13.80
N LYS A 137 15.59 -16.28 14.09
CA LYS A 137 14.94 -17.17 15.05
C LYS A 137 14.46 -18.49 14.44
N GLU A 138 14.39 -18.57 13.10
CA GLU A 138 13.92 -19.77 12.43
C GLU A 138 14.98 -20.89 12.51
N PRO A 139 14.58 -22.13 12.84
CA PRO A 139 15.52 -23.24 12.81
C PRO A 139 15.96 -23.53 11.40
N ARG A 140 17.23 -23.73 11.22
CA ARG A 140 17.84 -24.05 9.92
C ARG A 140 17.86 -25.55 9.69
#